data_8ba8785d6077ec3c7bf66cf86b177673
#
_entry.id   8ba8785d6077ec3c7bf66cf86b177673
#
_cell.length_a   1.000
_cell.length_b   1.000
_cell.length_c   1.000
_cell.angle_alpha   90.00
_cell.angle_beta   90.00
_cell.angle_gamma   90.00
#
_symmetry.space_group_name_H-M   'P 1'
#
loop_
_entity.id
_entity.type
_entity.pdbx_description
1 polymer ?
#
loop_
_entity_poly.entity_id
_entity_poly.type
_entity_poly.pdbx_seq_one_letter_code
_entity_poly.pdbx_strand_id
1 'polypeptide(L)'
;MSMFAQQSFAQTPNAQERANLLQGQTQPPFGPGFAPEGFEDGHAVASPNDPDIGEQEILKAAPQYLPFTVSLATPVFYTSNVALTPNNEKGDVVFAPAVGAFYDPQLTRTLYAHLGAREQVFYYGKYTTFDFGSLDCEAGLSYFVPEAHNLLLRAWYDFNRLTSGDRLGDEFFSNHAIILNAEVPFQFGRVQQVWLGADTNLSVGADHQFPRRNDYEGYVGYSADVTRAFSVHVVGRVVDRDYHQNGRNDVSEIISTTATYRVANWCWLSAISSFAHNDSNQDQFDYDVGNAGGVLELSLRF
;
A
#
# COMPACT_ATOMS: atom_id res chain seq x y z
N MET A 1 8.50 37.36 -13.19
CA MET A 1 7.77 36.08 -13.01
C MET A 1 8.80 35.06 -12.55
N SER A 2 8.74 34.64 -11.31
CA SER A 2 9.89 34.13 -10.58
C SER A 2 10.20 32.67 -10.94
N MET A 3 11.47 32.31 -10.93
CA MET A 3 12.04 30.96 -11.08
C MET A 3 11.37 29.91 -10.14
N PHE A 4 10.74 30.36 -9.07
CA PHE A 4 10.01 29.52 -8.10
C PHE A 4 8.70 28.93 -8.65
N ALA A 5 7.98 29.64 -9.55
CA ALA A 5 6.75 29.12 -10.12
C ALA A 5 6.99 27.99 -11.15
N GLN A 6 8.14 27.98 -11.83
CA GLN A 6 8.52 26.90 -12.74
C GLN A 6 8.97 25.62 -12.03
N GLN A 7 9.54 25.75 -10.82
CA GLN A 7 9.94 24.57 -10.02
C GLN A 7 8.74 23.80 -9.45
N SER A 8 7.65 24.49 -9.05
CA SER A 8 6.46 23.84 -8.54
C SER A 8 5.72 22.99 -9.59
N PHE A 9 5.69 23.44 -10.84
CA PHE A 9 5.06 22.68 -11.94
C PHE A 9 5.84 21.43 -12.34
N ALA A 10 7.18 21.43 -12.21
CA ALA A 10 8.00 20.25 -12.50
C ALA A 10 7.99 19.20 -11.38
N GLN A 11 7.55 19.55 -10.16
CA GLN A 11 7.50 18.62 -9.02
C GLN A 11 6.18 17.83 -8.94
N THR A 12 5.08 18.42 -9.38
CA THR A 12 3.72 17.89 -9.17
C THR A 12 3.49 16.51 -9.79
N PRO A 13 3.85 16.23 -11.07
CA PRO A 13 3.60 14.91 -11.67
C PRO A 13 4.38 13.78 -10.98
N ASN A 14 5.58 14.09 -10.52
CA ASN A 14 6.48 13.10 -9.96
C ASN A 14 6.29 12.89 -8.44
N ALA A 15 5.64 13.83 -7.72
CA ALA A 15 5.41 13.66 -6.28
C ALA A 15 4.38 12.57 -5.98
N GLN A 16 3.27 12.53 -6.72
CA GLN A 16 2.29 11.45 -6.61
C GLN A 16 2.91 10.09 -6.93
N GLU A 17 3.74 10.04 -7.98
CA GLU A 17 4.44 8.82 -8.37
C GLU A 17 5.43 8.35 -7.30
N ARG A 18 6.21 9.29 -6.72
CA ARG A 18 7.10 8.98 -5.60
C ARG A 18 6.34 8.49 -4.39
N ALA A 19 5.21 9.11 -4.04
CA ALA A 19 4.36 8.67 -2.95
C ALA A 19 3.87 7.24 -3.21
N ASN A 20 3.31 6.95 -4.37
CA ASN A 20 2.80 5.64 -4.75
C ASN A 20 3.89 4.56 -4.71
N LEU A 21 5.08 4.86 -5.23
CA LEU A 21 6.22 3.93 -5.22
C LEU A 21 6.74 3.61 -3.81
N LEU A 22 6.70 4.58 -2.89
CA LEU A 22 7.15 4.40 -1.52
C LEU A 22 6.04 3.89 -0.59
N GLN A 23 4.79 4.33 -0.77
CA GLN A 23 3.64 3.88 0.01
C GLN A 23 3.20 2.46 -0.36
N GLY A 24 3.16 2.13 -1.63
CA GLY A 24 2.76 0.81 -2.12
C GLY A 24 3.66 -0.33 -1.63
N GLN A 25 4.83 -0.02 -1.09
CA GLN A 25 5.74 -0.99 -0.48
C GLN A 25 5.39 -1.29 0.97
N THR A 26 4.73 -0.37 1.67
CA THR A 26 4.43 -0.48 3.11
C THR A 26 3.04 -1.01 3.41
N GLN A 27 2.17 -1.11 2.41
CA GLN A 27 0.85 -1.70 2.60
C GLN A 27 0.93 -3.21 2.37
N PRO A 28 0.64 -4.04 3.39
CA PRO A 28 0.36 -5.44 3.13
C PRO A 28 -0.86 -5.53 2.20
N PRO A 29 -0.90 -6.51 1.28
CA PRO A 29 -2.00 -6.69 0.34
C PRO A 29 -3.36 -6.86 1.02
N PHE A 30 -3.35 -7.28 2.28
CA PHE A 30 -4.50 -7.22 3.18
C PHE A 30 -4.17 -6.21 4.28
N GLY A 31 -4.97 -5.17 4.41
CA GLY A 31 -4.86 -4.26 5.57
C GLY A 31 -4.84 -5.08 6.86
N PRO A 32 -4.08 -4.65 7.88
CA PRO A 32 -4.01 -5.35 9.14
C PRO A 32 -5.42 -5.42 9.76
N GLY A 33 -6.12 -6.52 9.61
CA GLY A 33 -7.48 -6.71 10.15
C GLY A 33 -8.42 -7.54 9.28
N PHE A 34 -8.16 -7.61 7.98
CA PHE A 34 -8.95 -8.41 7.05
C PHE A 34 -8.37 -9.82 6.91
N ALA A 35 -8.64 -10.70 7.87
CA ALA A 35 -8.63 -12.13 7.63
C ALA A 35 -10.08 -12.58 7.63
N PRO A 36 -10.62 -13.15 6.51
CA PRO A 36 -11.90 -13.83 6.55
C PRO A 36 -11.91 -14.87 7.67
N GLU A 37 -13.05 -15.08 8.35
CA GLU A 37 -13.19 -16.17 9.31
C GLU A 37 -12.69 -17.48 8.68
N GLY A 38 -11.62 -18.05 9.21
CA GLY A 38 -10.95 -19.25 8.68
C GLY A 38 -9.52 -19.05 8.20
N PHE A 39 -9.04 -17.82 8.03
CA PHE A 39 -7.63 -17.48 7.77
C PHE A 39 -6.86 -17.07 9.03
N GLU A 40 -7.47 -17.22 10.20
CA GLU A 40 -6.79 -16.98 11.45
C GLU A 40 -5.66 -17.97 11.67
N ASP A 41 -4.51 -17.42 12.03
CA ASP A 41 -3.28 -18.10 12.38
C ASP A 41 -3.50 -19.49 12.99
N GLY A 42 -3.12 -20.51 12.25
CA GLY A 42 -2.71 -21.82 12.70
C GLY A 42 -3.41 -22.39 13.93
N HIS A 43 -4.71 -22.54 13.89
CA HIS A 43 -5.36 -23.45 14.82
C HIS A 43 -4.94 -24.86 14.44
N ALA A 44 -3.97 -25.41 15.20
CA ALA A 44 -3.72 -26.84 15.18
C ALA A 44 -5.07 -27.54 15.43
N VAL A 45 -5.58 -28.18 14.38
CA VAL A 45 -6.66 -29.15 14.55
C VAL A 45 -6.14 -30.14 15.57
N ALA A 46 -6.86 -30.28 16.69
CA ALA A 46 -6.54 -31.27 17.70
C ALA A 46 -6.35 -32.61 17.00
N SER A 47 -5.21 -33.25 17.22
CA SER A 47 -4.93 -34.56 16.65
C SER A 47 -6.05 -35.52 17.10
N PRO A 48 -6.72 -36.25 16.18
CA PRO A 48 -7.79 -37.17 16.58
C PRO A 48 -7.33 -38.34 17.42
N ASN A 49 -6.03 -38.43 17.75
CA ASN A 49 -5.41 -39.60 18.38
C ASN A 49 -4.78 -39.29 19.74
N ASP A 50 -5.34 -38.39 20.54
CA ASP A 50 -4.94 -38.25 21.93
C ASP A 50 -6.08 -38.79 22.83
N PRO A 51 -6.03 -40.08 23.26
CA PRO A 51 -7.14 -40.73 23.97
C PRO A 51 -7.25 -40.36 25.45
N ASP A 52 -6.36 -39.52 25.97
CA ASP A 52 -6.22 -39.31 27.41
C ASP A 52 -6.72 -37.96 27.95
N ILE A 53 -7.30 -37.13 27.09
CA ILE A 53 -7.96 -35.89 27.53
C ILE A 53 -9.45 -36.03 27.21
N GLY A 54 -10.24 -36.36 28.24
CA GLY A 54 -11.69 -36.36 28.16
C GLY A 54 -12.20 -35.06 27.53
N GLU A 55 -13.38 -35.10 26.89
CA GLU A 55 -14.02 -33.95 26.19
C GLU A 55 -13.94 -32.67 27.02
N GLN A 56 -12.83 -31.99 26.93
CA GLN A 56 -12.75 -30.58 27.30
C GLN A 56 -13.25 -29.80 26.09
N GLU A 57 -14.46 -29.29 26.18
CA GLU A 57 -14.84 -28.13 25.39
C GLU A 57 -13.83 -27.03 25.71
N ILE A 58 -12.74 -26.98 24.92
CA ILE A 58 -11.88 -25.82 24.88
C ILE A 58 -12.80 -24.78 24.29
N LEU A 59 -13.40 -23.93 25.14
CA LEU A 59 -14.02 -22.68 24.74
C LEU A 59 -12.91 -21.88 24.07
N LYS A 60 -12.70 -22.10 22.78
CA LYS A 60 -11.93 -21.18 21.92
C LYS A 60 -12.64 -19.85 22.07
N ALA A 61 -12.03 -18.94 22.80
CA ALA A 61 -12.43 -17.55 22.69
C ALA A 61 -12.27 -17.20 21.20
N ALA A 62 -13.38 -17.07 20.49
CA ALA A 62 -13.35 -16.54 19.14
C ALA A 62 -12.60 -15.22 19.23
N PRO A 63 -11.56 -14.99 18.41
CA PRO A 63 -10.86 -13.71 18.43
C PRO A 63 -11.90 -12.62 18.28
N GLN A 64 -11.87 -11.70 19.21
CA GLN A 64 -12.80 -10.57 19.17
C GLN A 64 -12.45 -9.73 17.93
N TYR A 65 -13.42 -9.56 17.05
CA TYR A 65 -13.27 -8.65 15.92
C TYR A 65 -13.12 -7.21 16.44
N LEU A 66 -11.98 -6.59 16.13
CA LEU A 66 -11.62 -5.25 16.56
C LEU A 66 -11.56 -4.34 15.32
N PRO A 67 -12.64 -3.59 15.03
CA PRO A 67 -12.78 -2.86 13.77
C PRO A 67 -11.96 -1.58 13.68
N PHE A 68 -11.44 -1.07 14.79
CA PHE A 68 -10.71 0.18 14.81
C PHE A 68 -9.20 -0.06 14.93
N THR A 69 -8.42 0.53 14.02
CA THR A 69 -6.96 0.41 13.98
C THR A 69 -6.32 1.78 13.98
N VAL A 70 -5.31 1.99 14.81
CA VAL A 70 -4.40 3.15 14.75
C VAL A 70 -3.01 2.65 14.49
N SER A 71 -2.32 3.22 13.50
CA SER A 71 -0.96 2.85 13.13
C SER A 71 -0.02 4.05 13.15
N LEU A 72 1.24 3.77 13.48
CA LEU A 72 2.37 4.67 13.35
C LEU A 72 3.50 3.92 12.66
N ALA A 73 3.99 4.43 11.54
CA ALA A 73 5.11 3.86 10.81
C ALA A 73 6.24 4.86 10.66
N THR A 74 7.48 4.37 10.71
CA THR A 74 8.69 5.18 10.58
C THR A 74 9.62 4.59 9.50
N PRO A 75 9.23 4.66 8.22
CA PRO A 75 10.06 4.17 7.13
C PRO A 75 11.29 5.04 6.90
N VAL A 76 12.41 4.37 6.61
CA VAL A 76 13.63 4.99 6.10
C VAL A 76 14.06 4.25 4.85
N PHE A 77 14.14 4.93 3.72
CA PHE A 77 14.49 4.35 2.43
C PHE A 77 15.69 5.05 1.81
N TYR A 78 16.48 4.31 1.06
CA TYR A 78 17.33 4.85 0.00
C TYR A 78 16.57 4.72 -1.31
N THR A 79 16.52 5.79 -2.11
CA THR A 79 16.03 5.78 -3.50
C THR A 79 17.17 6.12 -4.44
N SER A 80 17.27 5.42 -5.58
CA SER A 80 18.33 5.66 -6.56
C SER A 80 18.04 6.86 -7.47
N ASN A 81 16.76 7.25 -7.62
CA ASN A 81 16.31 8.29 -8.56
C ASN A 81 15.21 9.16 -7.92
N VAL A 82 15.61 10.17 -7.16
CA VAL A 82 14.66 11.05 -6.44
C VAL A 82 13.75 11.86 -7.35
N ALA A 83 14.20 12.20 -8.55
CA ALA A 83 13.47 13.05 -9.46
C ALA A 83 12.66 12.26 -10.50
N LEU A 84 12.82 10.92 -10.54
CA LEU A 84 12.24 10.03 -11.55
C LEU A 84 12.52 10.56 -12.97
N THR A 85 13.78 10.67 -13.29
CA THR A 85 14.27 11.19 -14.59
C THR A 85 14.99 10.10 -15.38
N PRO A 86 14.93 10.12 -16.72
CA PRO A 86 15.59 9.12 -17.56
C PRO A 86 17.11 9.23 -17.56
N ASN A 87 17.66 10.38 -17.16
CA ASN A 87 19.10 10.66 -17.16
C ASN A 87 19.49 11.46 -15.91
N ASN A 88 20.78 11.36 -15.52
CA ASN A 88 21.34 12.02 -14.34
C ASN A 88 20.61 11.65 -13.03
N GLU A 89 20.30 10.38 -12.88
CA GLU A 89 19.70 9.83 -11.68
C GLU A 89 20.50 10.24 -10.45
N LYS A 90 19.76 10.63 -9.42
CA LYS A 90 20.35 11.07 -8.15
C LYS A 90 19.70 10.33 -7.01
N GLY A 91 20.51 9.63 -6.23
CA GLY A 91 20.04 8.91 -5.06
C GLY A 91 19.99 9.79 -3.82
N ASP A 92 19.05 9.47 -2.94
CA ASP A 92 18.92 10.10 -1.63
C ASP A 92 18.35 9.13 -0.59
N VAL A 93 18.47 9.50 0.67
CA VAL A 93 17.80 8.84 1.78
C VAL A 93 16.53 9.62 2.09
N VAL A 94 15.42 8.90 2.23
CA VAL A 94 14.10 9.45 2.53
C VAL A 94 13.63 8.92 3.89
N PHE A 95 13.28 9.79 4.81
CA PHE A 95 12.56 9.46 6.04
C PHE A 95 11.10 9.84 5.84
N ALA A 96 10.18 8.87 5.98
CA ALA A 96 8.79 9.06 5.61
C ALA A 96 7.80 8.63 6.71
N PRO A 97 7.82 9.27 7.90
CA PRO A 97 6.92 8.92 8.99
C PRO A 97 5.45 9.05 8.58
N ALA A 98 4.64 8.10 9.03
CA ALA A 98 3.21 8.06 8.74
C ALA A 98 2.40 7.75 10.00
N VAL A 99 1.21 8.32 10.08
CA VAL A 99 0.18 7.99 11.05
C VAL A 99 -1.11 7.67 10.32
N GLY A 100 -1.82 6.62 10.76
CA GLY A 100 -3.08 6.21 10.17
C GLY A 100 -4.12 5.84 11.21
N ALA A 101 -5.39 6.03 10.85
CA ALA A 101 -6.54 5.59 11.62
C ALA A 101 -7.56 4.97 10.66
N PHE A 102 -8.01 3.75 10.96
CA PHE A 102 -8.88 2.97 10.09
C PHE A 102 -10.03 2.39 10.90
N TYR A 103 -11.20 2.34 10.30
CA TYR A 103 -12.39 1.75 10.88
C TYR A 103 -13.07 0.85 9.85
N ASP A 104 -13.00 -0.46 10.09
CA ASP A 104 -13.46 -1.52 9.19
C ASP A 104 -14.61 -2.32 9.81
N PRO A 105 -15.84 -1.75 10.01
CA PRO A 105 -16.92 -2.46 10.63
C PRO A 105 -17.44 -3.58 9.74
N GLN A 106 -17.65 -4.75 10.32
CA GLN A 106 -18.32 -5.86 9.68
C GLN A 106 -19.83 -5.59 9.60
N LEU A 107 -20.38 -5.45 8.40
CA LEU A 107 -21.80 -5.23 8.15
C LEU A 107 -22.57 -6.55 8.05
N THR A 108 -21.98 -7.54 7.40
CA THR A 108 -22.47 -8.92 7.29
C THR A 108 -21.29 -9.88 7.40
N ARG A 109 -21.53 -11.19 7.29
CA ARG A 109 -20.44 -12.19 7.32
C ARG A 109 -19.39 -12.00 6.20
N THR A 110 -19.78 -11.38 5.09
CA THR A 110 -18.95 -11.23 3.89
C THR A 110 -18.78 -9.78 3.44
N LEU A 111 -19.51 -8.83 4.03
CA LEU A 111 -19.48 -7.41 3.66
C LEU A 111 -18.93 -6.58 4.82
N TYR A 112 -17.97 -5.75 4.52
CA TYR A 112 -17.34 -4.82 5.44
C TYR A 112 -17.41 -3.41 4.87
N ALA A 113 -17.63 -2.41 5.72
CA ALA A 113 -17.35 -1.04 5.34
C ALA A 113 -15.87 -0.73 5.66
N HIS A 114 -15.34 0.26 4.99
CA HIS A 114 -13.99 0.78 5.22
C HIS A 114 -14.05 2.30 5.32
N LEU A 115 -13.42 2.84 6.35
CA LEU A 115 -13.15 4.26 6.51
C LEU A 115 -11.70 4.40 6.97
N GLY A 116 -10.89 5.15 6.26
CA GLY A 116 -9.48 5.33 6.54
C GLY A 116 -9.03 6.78 6.41
N ALA A 117 -8.05 7.15 7.19
CA ALA A 117 -7.28 8.37 6.99
C ALA A 117 -5.82 8.10 7.35
N ARG A 118 -4.90 8.52 6.48
CA ARG A 118 -3.46 8.38 6.66
C ARG A 118 -2.77 9.66 6.26
N GLU A 119 -1.90 10.15 7.12
CA GLU A 119 -0.97 11.24 6.84
C GLU A 119 0.45 10.69 6.82
N GLN A 120 1.21 11.02 5.77
CA GLN A 120 2.61 10.67 5.63
C GLN A 120 3.41 11.87 5.16
N VAL A 121 4.59 12.09 5.74
CA VAL A 121 5.49 13.17 5.34
C VAL A 121 6.79 12.58 4.82
N PHE A 122 7.31 13.11 3.72
CA PHE A 122 8.52 12.64 3.06
C PHE A 122 9.63 13.68 3.21
N TYR A 123 10.67 13.35 3.96
CA TYR A 123 11.86 14.19 4.19
C TYR A 123 13.04 13.61 3.42
N TYR A 124 13.59 14.37 2.50
CA TYR A 124 14.75 14.01 1.70
C TYR A 124 16.04 14.53 2.35
N GLY A 125 17.06 13.68 2.48
CA GLY A 125 18.28 14.01 3.18
C GLY A 125 19.13 15.10 2.52
N LYS A 126 19.24 15.08 1.19
CA LYS A 126 20.02 16.04 0.40
C LYS A 126 19.14 16.99 -0.41
N TYR A 127 18.07 16.47 -0.96
CA TYR A 127 17.21 17.18 -1.90
C TYR A 127 15.91 17.63 -1.21
N THR A 128 16.05 18.42 -0.13
CA THR A 128 14.92 18.89 0.71
C THR A 128 13.88 19.72 -0.06
N THR A 129 14.20 20.17 -1.27
CA THR A 129 13.21 20.81 -2.17
C THR A 129 12.13 19.84 -2.65
N PHE A 130 12.36 18.54 -2.49
CA PHE A 130 11.37 17.49 -2.77
C PHE A 130 10.56 17.06 -1.55
N ASP A 131 10.76 17.67 -0.37
CA ASP A 131 9.96 17.37 0.81
C ASP A 131 8.49 17.67 0.54
N PHE A 132 7.60 16.75 0.94
CA PHE A 132 6.16 16.90 0.77
C PHE A 132 5.39 16.06 1.79
N GLY A 133 4.11 16.44 2.01
CA GLY A 133 3.15 15.66 2.77
C GLY A 133 2.11 15.01 1.85
N SER A 134 1.59 13.84 2.24
CA SER A 134 0.48 13.15 1.59
C SER A 134 -0.58 12.81 2.63
N LEU A 135 -1.78 13.35 2.46
CA LEU A 135 -2.97 12.97 3.21
C LEU A 135 -3.86 12.12 2.30
N ASP A 136 -4.16 10.91 2.74
CA ASP A 136 -5.05 9.98 2.07
C ASP A 136 -6.28 9.75 2.96
N CYS A 137 -7.49 9.89 2.40
CA CYS A 137 -8.74 9.61 3.08
C CYS A 137 -9.59 8.68 2.22
N GLU A 138 -9.94 7.52 2.78
CA GLU A 138 -10.60 6.44 2.07
C GLU A 138 -11.96 6.12 2.70
N ALA A 139 -12.96 5.82 1.87
CA ALA A 139 -14.27 5.35 2.31
C ALA A 139 -14.88 4.39 1.30
N GLY A 140 -15.36 3.23 1.73
CA GLY A 140 -15.96 2.29 0.80
C GLY A 140 -16.42 0.99 1.40
N LEU A 141 -16.48 -0.03 0.54
CA LEU A 141 -16.96 -1.36 0.87
C LEU A 141 -15.98 -2.42 0.39
N SER A 142 -15.85 -3.50 1.15
CA SER A 142 -15.12 -4.71 0.80
C SER A 142 -16.06 -5.91 0.93
N TYR A 143 -16.12 -6.74 -0.11
CA TYR A 143 -17.00 -7.90 -0.17
C TYR A 143 -16.21 -9.16 -0.49
N PHE A 144 -16.36 -10.18 0.34
CA PHE A 144 -15.78 -11.50 0.11
C PHE A 144 -16.79 -12.42 -0.55
N VAL A 145 -16.35 -13.15 -1.58
CA VAL A 145 -17.11 -14.17 -2.29
C VAL A 145 -16.50 -15.54 -1.99
N PRO A 146 -16.96 -16.25 -0.91
CA PRO A 146 -16.37 -17.52 -0.47
C PRO A 146 -16.41 -18.59 -1.56
N GLU A 147 -17.48 -18.62 -2.34
CA GLU A 147 -17.68 -19.61 -3.42
C GLU A 147 -16.69 -19.45 -4.57
N ALA A 148 -16.08 -18.27 -4.71
CA ALA A 148 -15.08 -17.94 -5.73
C ALA A 148 -13.66 -17.89 -5.13
N HIS A 149 -13.28 -18.90 -4.36
CA HIS A 149 -11.97 -18.98 -3.70
C HIS A 149 -11.68 -17.79 -2.75
N ASN A 150 -12.69 -17.26 -2.05
CA ASN A 150 -12.60 -16.06 -1.23
C ASN A 150 -12.16 -14.82 -2.02
N LEU A 151 -12.64 -14.70 -3.27
CA LEU A 151 -12.44 -13.51 -4.08
C LEU A 151 -12.84 -12.27 -3.26
N LEU A 152 -11.92 -11.33 -3.11
CA LEU A 152 -12.14 -10.05 -2.45
C LEU A 152 -12.42 -8.99 -3.51
N LEU A 153 -13.56 -8.33 -3.37
CA LEU A 153 -13.94 -7.18 -4.19
C LEU A 153 -13.95 -5.94 -3.31
N ARG A 154 -13.34 -4.86 -3.77
CA ARG A 154 -13.32 -3.56 -3.09
C ARG A 154 -13.82 -2.47 -4.02
N ALA A 155 -14.61 -1.57 -3.47
CA ALA A 155 -15.04 -0.34 -4.16
C ALA A 155 -14.93 0.81 -3.16
N TRP A 156 -13.93 1.66 -3.35
CA TRP A 156 -13.59 2.74 -2.42
C TRP A 156 -13.58 4.07 -3.15
N TYR A 157 -13.97 5.11 -2.47
CA TYR A 157 -13.66 6.48 -2.79
C TYR A 157 -12.38 6.85 -2.06
N ASP A 158 -11.44 7.46 -2.76
CA ASP A 158 -10.18 7.95 -2.26
C ASP A 158 -10.04 9.45 -2.50
N PHE A 159 -9.61 10.15 -1.47
CA PHE A 159 -9.19 11.54 -1.53
C PHE A 159 -7.72 11.62 -1.15
N ASN A 160 -6.86 11.95 -2.10
CA ASN A 160 -5.45 12.21 -1.87
C ASN A 160 -5.15 13.70 -1.98
N ARG A 161 -4.37 14.22 -1.03
CA ARG A 161 -3.92 15.62 -1.01
C ARG A 161 -2.41 15.68 -0.77
N LEU A 162 -1.69 16.34 -1.67
CA LEU A 162 -0.26 16.58 -1.54
C LEU A 162 0.02 18.03 -1.17
N THR A 163 0.91 18.23 -0.18
CA THR A 163 1.30 19.54 0.33
C THR A 163 2.81 19.74 0.20
N SER A 164 3.25 20.95 -0.08
CA SER A 164 4.68 21.27 -0.16
C SER A 164 5.30 21.41 1.25
N GLY A 165 6.53 20.87 1.39
CA GLY A 165 7.25 20.89 2.67
C GLY A 165 6.69 19.91 3.70
N ASP A 166 7.00 20.16 4.95
CA ASP A 166 6.75 19.27 6.09
C ASP A 166 5.42 19.53 6.81
N ARG A 167 4.49 20.28 6.21
CA ARG A 167 3.30 20.75 6.93
C ARG A 167 2.05 20.60 6.07
N LEU A 168 0.92 20.56 6.75
CA LEU A 168 -0.44 20.74 6.22
C LEU A 168 -0.63 22.13 5.56
N GLY A 169 0.44 22.61 4.91
CA GLY A 169 0.58 23.94 4.36
C GLY A 169 -0.02 24.09 2.97
N ASP A 170 0.81 24.54 2.06
CA ASP A 170 0.38 24.88 0.71
C ASP A 170 0.12 23.62 -0.09
N GLU A 171 -1.15 23.33 -0.37
CA GLU A 171 -1.58 22.29 -1.29
C GLU A 171 -1.04 22.60 -2.67
N PHE A 172 -0.44 21.60 -3.31
CA PHE A 172 -0.02 21.72 -4.70
C PHE A 172 -0.71 20.70 -5.61
N PHE A 173 -1.38 19.70 -5.04
CA PHE A 173 -2.18 18.75 -5.79
C PHE A 173 -3.23 18.12 -4.87
N SER A 174 -4.44 17.93 -5.36
CA SER A 174 -5.42 17.02 -4.76
C SER A 174 -6.16 16.23 -5.83
N ASN A 175 -6.53 15.01 -5.47
CA ASN A 175 -7.22 14.08 -6.36
C ASN A 175 -8.38 13.41 -5.63
N HIS A 176 -9.47 13.24 -6.34
CA HIS A 176 -10.64 12.47 -5.92
C HIS A 176 -10.75 11.29 -6.88
N ALA A 177 -10.74 10.08 -6.36
CA ALA A 177 -10.75 8.87 -7.18
C ALA A 177 -11.77 7.83 -6.71
N ILE A 178 -12.15 6.96 -7.62
CA ILE A 178 -12.84 5.70 -7.31
C ILE A 178 -11.85 4.58 -7.55
N ILE A 179 -11.60 3.79 -6.52
CA ILE A 179 -10.76 2.61 -6.57
C ILE A 179 -11.67 1.38 -6.65
N LEU A 180 -11.45 0.55 -7.67
CA LEU A 180 -12.09 -0.76 -7.79
C LEU A 180 -11.00 -1.81 -7.80
N ASN A 181 -11.09 -2.78 -6.90
CA ASN A 181 -10.11 -3.86 -6.78
C ASN A 181 -10.81 -5.22 -6.77
N ALA A 182 -10.18 -6.19 -7.41
CA ALA A 182 -10.56 -7.59 -7.34
C ALA A 182 -9.29 -8.43 -7.09
N GLU A 183 -9.31 -9.26 -6.05
CA GLU A 183 -8.15 -10.06 -5.65
C GLU A 183 -8.60 -11.47 -5.24
N VAL A 184 -7.91 -12.49 -5.73
CA VAL A 184 -8.17 -13.89 -5.41
C VAL A 184 -6.92 -14.51 -4.79
N PRO A 185 -7.00 -15.03 -3.54
CA PRO A 185 -5.92 -15.75 -2.89
C PRO A 185 -5.96 -17.24 -3.22
N PHE A 186 -4.77 -17.82 -3.42
CA PHE A 186 -4.57 -19.26 -3.56
C PHE A 186 -3.60 -19.72 -2.49
N GLN A 187 -4.09 -20.50 -1.53
CA GLN A 187 -3.26 -20.98 -0.42
C GLN A 187 -2.62 -22.33 -0.81
N PHE A 188 -1.30 -22.43 -0.59
CA PHE A 188 -0.51 -23.64 -0.79
C PHE A 188 0.01 -24.15 0.57
N GLY A 189 -0.62 -25.19 1.10
CA GLY A 189 -0.31 -25.68 2.44
C GLY A 189 -0.76 -24.70 3.53
N ARG A 190 0.03 -24.55 4.60
CA ARG A 190 -0.32 -23.73 5.77
C ARG A 190 0.42 -22.40 5.86
N VAL A 191 1.47 -22.23 5.06
CA VAL A 191 2.44 -21.16 5.24
C VAL A 191 2.74 -20.39 3.94
N GLN A 192 2.13 -20.77 2.82
CA GLN A 192 2.39 -20.14 1.53
C GLN A 192 1.10 -19.76 0.85
N GLN A 193 1.09 -18.61 0.22
CA GLN A 193 -0.03 -18.08 -0.53
C GLN A 193 0.45 -17.36 -1.77
N VAL A 194 -0.26 -17.55 -2.88
CA VAL A 194 -0.18 -16.70 -4.07
C VAL A 194 -1.49 -15.95 -4.18
N TRP A 195 -1.45 -14.71 -4.58
CA TRP A 195 -2.65 -13.97 -4.96
C TRP A 195 -2.48 -13.33 -6.32
N LEU A 196 -3.59 -13.22 -7.02
CA LEU A 196 -3.73 -12.52 -8.27
C LEU A 196 -4.75 -11.42 -8.09
N GLY A 197 -4.46 -10.24 -8.58
CA GLY A 197 -5.38 -9.14 -8.47
C GLY A 197 -5.28 -8.17 -9.64
N ALA A 198 -6.32 -7.37 -9.73
CA ALA A 198 -6.37 -6.21 -10.60
C ALA A 198 -7.03 -5.07 -9.85
N ASP A 199 -6.56 -3.86 -10.12
CA ASP A 199 -7.15 -2.68 -9.52
C ASP A 199 -7.21 -1.52 -10.51
N THR A 200 -8.08 -0.57 -10.23
CA THR A 200 -8.19 0.67 -10.98
C THR A 200 -8.28 1.84 -10.02
N ASN A 201 -7.56 2.92 -10.32
CA ASN A 201 -7.73 4.20 -9.66
C ASN A 201 -8.25 5.21 -10.70
N LEU A 202 -9.56 5.48 -10.65
CA LEU A 202 -10.26 6.32 -11.63
C LEU A 202 -10.45 7.72 -11.07
N SER A 203 -9.66 8.69 -11.53
CA SER A 203 -9.77 10.07 -11.08
C SER A 203 -11.07 10.71 -11.56
N VAL A 204 -11.95 11.05 -10.62
CA VAL A 204 -13.22 11.76 -10.89
C VAL A 204 -13.10 13.27 -10.75
N GLY A 205 -12.02 13.77 -10.15
CA GLY A 205 -11.73 15.19 -10.01
C GLY A 205 -10.35 15.44 -9.45
N ALA A 206 -9.67 16.48 -9.90
CA ALA A 206 -8.38 16.88 -9.35
C ALA A 206 -8.24 18.40 -9.36
N ASP A 207 -7.60 18.96 -8.35
CA ASP A 207 -7.02 20.29 -8.45
C ASP A 207 -5.59 20.17 -8.97
N HIS A 208 -5.20 21.05 -9.89
CA HIS A 208 -4.05 20.88 -10.79
C HIS A 208 -4.23 19.67 -11.73
N GLN A 209 -4.92 19.92 -12.84
CA GLN A 209 -5.32 18.91 -13.83
C GLN A 209 -4.16 18.21 -14.54
N PHE A 210 -2.94 18.78 -14.55
CA PHE A 210 -1.81 18.23 -15.29
C PHE A 210 -1.39 16.82 -14.82
N PRO A 211 -1.32 16.50 -13.50
CA PRO A 211 -0.98 15.16 -13.06
C PRO A 211 -2.19 14.20 -13.00
N ARG A 212 -3.40 14.69 -13.29
CA ARG A 212 -4.60 13.88 -13.26
C ARG A 212 -4.54 12.74 -14.25
N ARG A 213 -4.78 11.51 -13.77
CA ARG A 213 -4.71 10.29 -14.56
C ARG A 213 -5.64 9.21 -14.02
N ASN A 214 -5.88 8.19 -14.82
CA ASN A 214 -6.43 6.92 -14.39
C ASN A 214 -5.32 5.89 -14.36
N ASP A 215 -5.26 5.07 -13.32
CA ASP A 215 -4.31 3.96 -13.22
C ASP A 215 -5.08 2.64 -13.34
N TYR A 216 -4.54 1.70 -14.14
CA TYR A 216 -5.04 0.35 -14.30
C TYR A 216 -3.91 -0.61 -13.96
N GLU A 217 -4.06 -1.38 -12.88
CA GLU A 217 -3.02 -2.26 -12.36
C GLU A 217 -3.44 -3.72 -12.44
N GLY A 218 -2.50 -4.58 -12.84
CA GLY A 218 -2.57 -6.02 -12.66
C GLY A 218 -1.38 -6.46 -11.83
N TYR A 219 -1.59 -7.37 -10.86
CA TYR A 219 -0.52 -7.82 -10.00
C TYR A 219 -0.60 -9.32 -9.65
N VAL A 220 0.56 -9.86 -9.34
CA VAL A 220 0.73 -11.18 -8.75
C VAL A 220 1.61 -11.07 -7.53
N GLY A 221 1.20 -11.69 -6.44
CA GLY A 221 1.97 -11.72 -5.21
C GLY A 221 2.17 -13.13 -4.71
N TYR A 222 3.25 -13.30 -3.94
CA TYR A 222 3.57 -14.51 -3.21
C TYR A 222 3.96 -14.15 -1.78
N SER A 223 3.44 -14.90 -0.81
CA SER A 223 3.85 -14.80 0.57
C SER A 223 4.23 -16.15 1.14
N ALA A 224 5.18 -16.13 2.07
CA ALA A 224 5.58 -17.28 2.85
C ALA A 224 5.83 -16.91 4.31
N ASP A 225 5.15 -17.60 5.22
CA ASP A 225 5.42 -17.54 6.66
C ASP A 225 6.55 -18.53 6.99
N VAL A 226 7.79 -18.01 6.99
CA VAL A 226 9.00 -18.81 7.26
C VAL A 226 9.00 -19.31 8.72
N THR A 227 8.53 -18.47 9.63
CA THR A 227 8.27 -18.81 11.03
C THR A 227 6.99 -18.11 11.51
N ARG A 228 6.53 -18.38 12.75
CA ARG A 228 5.39 -17.65 13.34
C ARG A 228 5.60 -16.13 13.46
N ALA A 229 6.85 -15.68 13.45
CA ALA A 229 7.20 -14.28 13.61
C ALA A 229 7.86 -13.65 12.37
N PHE A 230 8.18 -14.45 11.35
CA PHE A 230 8.89 -13.96 10.18
C PHE A 230 8.20 -14.40 8.89
N SER A 231 7.83 -13.44 8.07
CA SER A 231 7.21 -13.63 6.75
C SER A 231 7.98 -12.89 5.66
N VAL A 232 7.84 -13.38 4.43
CA VAL A 232 8.40 -12.77 3.22
C VAL A 232 7.30 -12.64 2.19
N HIS A 233 7.23 -11.49 1.55
CA HIS A 233 6.29 -11.17 0.48
C HIS A 233 7.05 -10.69 -0.75
N VAL A 234 6.62 -11.14 -1.93
CA VAL A 234 7.12 -10.65 -3.23
C VAL A 234 5.90 -10.32 -4.08
N VAL A 235 5.90 -9.13 -4.69
CA VAL A 235 4.80 -8.68 -5.55
C VAL A 235 5.38 -8.13 -6.85
N GLY A 236 4.87 -8.64 -7.98
CA GLY A 236 5.09 -8.06 -9.30
C GLY A 236 3.82 -7.35 -9.77
N ARG A 237 3.96 -6.14 -10.31
CA ARG A 237 2.87 -5.28 -10.76
C ARG A 237 3.16 -4.73 -12.14
N VAL A 238 2.11 -4.58 -12.95
CA VAL A 238 2.15 -3.79 -14.18
C VAL A 238 1.04 -2.75 -14.07
N VAL A 239 1.40 -1.49 -14.25
CA VAL A 239 0.48 -0.35 -14.10
C VAL A 239 0.47 0.43 -15.40
N ASP A 240 -0.69 0.56 -16.03
CA ASP A 240 -0.95 1.46 -17.16
C ASP A 240 -1.58 2.75 -16.63
N ARG A 241 -0.95 3.91 -16.94
CA ARG A 241 -1.35 5.23 -16.47
C ARG A 241 -1.78 6.09 -17.63
N ASP A 242 -3.09 6.33 -17.72
CA ASP A 242 -3.68 7.18 -18.75
C ASP A 242 -3.90 8.61 -18.22
N TYR A 243 -3.07 9.54 -18.66
CA TYR A 243 -3.15 10.94 -18.24
C TYR A 243 -4.24 11.70 -19.02
N HIS A 244 -5.08 12.41 -18.30
CA HIS A 244 -6.18 13.17 -18.89
C HIS A 244 -5.72 14.33 -19.77
N GLN A 245 -4.47 14.78 -19.64
CA GLN A 245 -3.91 15.88 -20.43
C GLN A 245 -2.67 15.43 -21.20
N ASN A 246 -2.45 16.11 -22.34
CA ASN A 246 -1.27 15.95 -23.20
C ASN A 246 -1.12 14.58 -23.89
N GLY A 247 -2.11 13.70 -23.82
CA GLY A 247 -2.07 12.35 -24.43
C GLY A 247 -0.89 11.51 -23.92
N ARG A 248 -0.43 11.76 -22.69
CA ARG A 248 0.60 10.95 -22.04
C ARG A 248 -0.02 9.64 -21.57
N ASN A 249 0.69 8.57 -21.84
CA ASN A 249 0.42 7.24 -21.31
C ASN A 249 1.75 6.62 -20.90
N ASP A 250 1.79 6.06 -19.68
CA ASP A 250 2.97 5.43 -19.12
C ASP A 250 2.63 3.98 -18.73
N VAL A 251 3.56 3.06 -18.96
CA VAL A 251 3.49 1.70 -18.46
C VAL A 251 4.63 1.48 -17.47
N SER A 252 4.30 1.08 -16.24
CA SER A 252 5.30 0.78 -15.22
C SER A 252 5.28 -0.69 -14.85
N GLU A 253 6.47 -1.27 -14.81
CA GLU A 253 6.73 -2.61 -14.28
C GLU A 253 7.40 -2.47 -12.92
N ILE A 254 6.79 -3.03 -11.87
CA ILE A 254 7.25 -2.87 -10.50
C ILE A 254 7.40 -4.25 -9.87
N ILE A 255 8.56 -4.50 -9.27
CA ILE A 255 8.76 -5.65 -8.40
C ILE A 255 9.12 -5.16 -7.01
N SER A 256 8.46 -5.70 -5.98
CA SER A 256 8.75 -5.38 -4.58
C SER A 256 8.92 -6.64 -3.74
N THR A 257 9.78 -6.54 -2.74
CA THR A 257 10.01 -7.61 -1.76
C THR A 257 9.99 -7.00 -0.37
N THR A 258 9.23 -7.62 0.53
CA THR A 258 9.14 -7.23 1.93
C THR A 258 9.43 -8.45 2.81
N ALA A 259 10.34 -8.28 3.76
CA ALA A 259 10.61 -9.26 4.81
C ALA A 259 10.21 -8.66 6.16
N THR A 260 9.23 -9.24 6.84
CA THR A 260 8.63 -8.70 8.05
C THR A 260 8.90 -9.61 9.24
N TYR A 261 9.40 -9.02 10.33
CA TYR A 261 9.54 -9.66 11.61
C TYR A 261 8.56 -9.06 12.63
N ARG A 262 7.67 -9.90 13.16
CA ARG A 262 6.74 -9.52 14.21
C ARG A 262 7.45 -9.55 15.57
N VAL A 263 7.77 -8.37 16.09
CA VAL A 263 8.41 -8.21 17.42
C VAL A 263 7.38 -8.46 18.53
N ALA A 264 6.17 -7.94 18.35
CA ALA A 264 5.02 -8.13 19.24
C ALA A 264 3.72 -8.06 18.41
N ASN A 265 2.56 -8.33 19.01
CA ASN A 265 1.27 -8.26 18.31
C ASN A 265 0.89 -6.83 17.84
N TRP A 266 1.62 -5.84 18.33
CA TRP A 266 1.42 -4.42 18.02
C TRP A 266 2.66 -3.76 17.41
N CYS A 267 3.74 -4.54 17.13
CA CYS A 267 5.02 -4.00 16.65
C CYS A 267 5.65 -4.92 15.61
N TRP A 268 5.96 -4.37 14.45
CA TRP A 268 6.61 -5.06 13.31
C TRP A 268 7.85 -4.29 12.85
N LEU A 269 8.85 -5.04 12.44
CA LEU A 269 10.04 -4.55 11.78
C LEU A 269 10.11 -5.17 10.38
N SER A 270 10.15 -4.33 9.35
CA SER A 270 10.19 -4.79 7.96
C SER A 270 11.43 -4.26 7.24
N ALA A 271 12.02 -5.11 6.41
CA ALA A 271 12.98 -4.71 5.38
C ALA A 271 12.27 -4.77 4.03
N ILE A 272 12.43 -3.73 3.24
CA ILE A 272 11.71 -3.54 1.98
C ILE A 272 12.69 -3.20 0.88
N SER A 273 12.48 -3.77 -0.31
CA SER A 273 13.14 -3.34 -1.53
C SER A 273 12.18 -3.35 -2.70
N SER A 274 12.34 -2.42 -3.63
CA SER A 274 11.62 -2.43 -4.89
C SER A 274 12.48 -1.94 -6.04
N PHE A 275 12.08 -2.34 -7.23
CA PHE A 275 12.56 -1.79 -8.48
C PHE A 275 11.35 -1.46 -9.36
N ALA A 276 11.36 -0.29 -9.99
CA ALA A 276 10.36 0.12 -10.95
C ALA A 276 11.04 0.60 -12.23
N HIS A 277 10.52 0.14 -13.35
CA HIS A 277 10.81 0.61 -14.70
C HIS A 277 9.56 1.27 -15.26
N ASN A 278 9.66 2.47 -15.78
CA ASN A 278 8.58 3.22 -16.39
C ASN A 278 8.92 3.58 -17.82
N ASP A 279 8.07 3.17 -18.74
CA ASP A 279 8.14 3.48 -20.16
C ASP A 279 6.94 4.38 -20.52
N SER A 280 7.23 5.54 -21.06
CA SER A 280 6.24 6.55 -21.42
C SER A 280 6.22 6.76 -22.93
N ASN A 281 5.05 7.06 -23.50
CA ASN A 281 4.97 7.54 -24.87
C ASN A 281 5.64 8.92 -25.06
N GLN A 282 6.22 9.49 -24.00
CA GLN A 282 7.00 10.74 -23.99
C GLN A 282 8.31 10.49 -23.23
N ASP A 283 9.39 10.19 -23.92
CA ASP A 283 10.72 9.75 -23.40
C ASP A 283 11.25 10.54 -22.19
N GLN A 284 10.82 11.77 -22.00
CA GLN A 284 11.22 12.61 -20.86
C GLN A 284 10.65 12.14 -19.51
N PHE A 285 9.66 11.24 -19.53
CA PHE A 285 9.04 10.64 -18.34
C PHE A 285 9.44 9.19 -18.12
N ASP A 286 10.35 8.65 -18.94
CA ASP A 286 10.95 7.36 -18.68
C ASP A 286 11.81 7.43 -17.43
N TYR A 287 11.83 6.37 -16.65
CA TYR A 287 12.75 6.26 -15.52
C TYR A 287 12.93 4.84 -15.04
N ASP A 288 14.09 4.61 -14.44
CA ASP A 288 14.35 3.48 -13.58
C ASP A 288 14.55 3.97 -12.14
N VAL A 289 14.03 3.22 -11.17
CA VAL A 289 14.27 3.53 -9.76
C VAL A 289 14.33 2.27 -8.91
N GLY A 290 15.37 2.18 -8.12
CA GLY A 290 15.53 1.17 -7.07
C GLY A 290 15.36 1.81 -5.70
N ASN A 291 14.52 1.22 -4.85
CA ASN A 291 14.34 1.64 -3.47
C ASN A 291 14.70 0.48 -2.52
N ALA A 292 15.34 0.80 -1.41
CA ALA A 292 15.60 -0.18 -0.36
C ALA A 292 15.58 0.49 1.01
N GLY A 293 15.00 -0.17 2.00
CA GLY A 293 14.89 0.44 3.33
C GLY A 293 14.32 -0.46 4.40
N GLY A 294 13.95 0.16 5.50
CA GLY A 294 13.32 -0.51 6.63
C GLY A 294 12.20 0.32 7.22
N VAL A 295 11.28 -0.36 7.86
CA VAL A 295 10.10 0.24 8.51
C VAL A 295 9.96 -0.35 9.89
N LEU A 296 9.83 0.50 10.89
CA LEU A 296 9.26 0.13 12.18
C LEU A 296 7.81 0.58 12.19
N GLU A 297 6.90 -0.37 12.39
CA GLU A 297 5.47 -0.11 12.46
C GLU A 297 4.91 -0.50 13.82
N LEU A 298 4.09 0.37 14.39
CA LEU A 298 3.28 0.12 15.57
C LEU A 298 1.81 0.20 15.16
N SER A 299 1.02 -0.82 15.49
CA SER A 299 -0.41 -0.85 15.20
C SER A 299 -1.20 -1.36 16.39
N LEU A 300 -2.19 -0.61 16.79
CA LEU A 300 -3.09 -0.92 17.89
C LEU A 300 -4.50 -1.10 17.35
N ARG A 301 -5.19 -2.15 17.81
CA ARG A 301 -6.58 -2.48 17.43
C ARG A 301 -7.49 -2.42 18.63
N PHE A 302 -8.72 -1.94 18.41
CA PHE A 302 -9.74 -1.77 19.44
C PHE A 302 -11.09 -2.32 18.97
#